data_df668c8a735d1578f5b30888255a7f22
#
_entry.id   df668c8a735d1578f5b30888255a7f22
#
_cell.length_a   1.000
_cell.length_b   1.000
_cell.length_c   1.000
_cell.angle_alpha   90.00
_cell.angle_beta   90.00
_cell.angle_gamma   90.00
#
_symmetry.space_group_name_H-M   'P 1'
#
loop_
_entity.id
_entity.type
_entity.pdbx_description
1 polymer ?
#
loop_
_entity_poly.entity_id
_entity_poly.type
_entity_poly.pdbx_seq_one_letter_code
_entity_poly.pdbx_strand_id
1 'polypeptide(L)'
;LDISYQKDRLIIGNPPFGSRNSLSVKFYKKAITLGDYIAFILPISQLDNTKQMYEFDLIYSKDLGANKYSDVDLHCCFNIYKRPENGLNDKPKAPVIEGLTVVEYRRDKEDSYRKKVKDGYFHSIGSWGNGSVGITPKHIGYYSMELYFYSDNQKIIDVVMSIDWRDEVKSISGKKLPKGLALEIIQSKLSTIKGEIKWNLNMVIW
;
A
#
# COMPACT_ATOMS: atom_id res chain seq x y z
N LEU A 1 9.40 23.33 -21.80
CA LEU A 1 10.00 24.25 -20.83
C LEU A 1 11.29 23.62 -20.33
N ASP A 2 12.45 24.21 -20.71
CA ASP A 2 13.76 23.83 -20.19
C ASP A 2 13.95 24.50 -18.82
N ILE A 3 13.37 23.91 -17.79
CA ILE A 3 13.52 24.35 -16.43
C ILE A 3 14.61 23.48 -15.80
N SER A 4 15.73 24.09 -15.40
CA SER A 4 16.79 23.44 -14.66
C SER A 4 16.46 23.31 -13.17
N TYR A 5 17.14 22.40 -12.48
CA TYR A 5 17.07 22.29 -11.02
C TYR A 5 17.46 23.61 -10.34
N GLN A 6 16.76 23.93 -9.27
CA GLN A 6 17.10 25.04 -8.37
C GLN A 6 16.88 24.59 -6.93
N LYS A 7 17.89 24.78 -6.10
CA LYS A 7 17.84 24.51 -4.68
C LYS A 7 16.71 25.31 -4.01
N ASP A 8 16.04 24.70 -3.04
CA ASP A 8 14.93 25.25 -2.27
C ASP A 8 13.68 25.64 -3.10
N ARG A 9 13.64 25.26 -4.37
CA ARG A 9 12.45 25.49 -5.19
C ARG A 9 11.32 24.57 -4.74
N LEU A 10 10.12 25.18 -4.62
CA LEU A 10 8.85 24.50 -4.42
C LEU A 10 8.12 24.33 -5.75
N ILE A 11 7.74 23.12 -6.08
CA ILE A 11 6.86 22.78 -7.22
C ILE A 11 5.46 22.52 -6.68
N ILE A 12 4.50 23.35 -7.12
CA ILE A 12 3.09 23.23 -6.73
C ILE A 12 2.29 22.74 -7.92
N GLY A 13 1.33 21.83 -7.71
CA GLY A 13 0.47 21.40 -8.80
C GLY A 13 -0.71 20.54 -8.37
N ASN A 14 -1.63 20.42 -9.31
CA ASN A 14 -2.70 19.45 -9.30
C ASN A 14 -2.53 18.58 -10.57
N PRO A 15 -1.60 17.61 -10.55
CA PRO A 15 -1.32 16.82 -11.74
C PRO A 15 -2.52 15.92 -12.09
N PRO A 16 -2.76 15.65 -13.38
CA PRO A 16 -3.76 14.66 -13.76
C PRO A 16 -3.43 13.30 -13.16
N PHE A 17 -4.44 12.59 -12.66
CA PHE A 17 -4.18 11.35 -11.90
C PHE A 17 -3.82 10.19 -12.83
N GLY A 18 -4.54 10.02 -13.93
CA GLY A 18 -4.39 8.87 -14.82
C GLY A 18 -4.83 7.55 -14.15
N SER A 19 -4.73 6.47 -14.90
CA SER A 19 -5.02 5.14 -14.34
C SER A 19 -4.01 4.78 -13.26
N ARG A 20 -4.49 4.44 -12.05
CA ARG A 20 -3.66 4.07 -10.90
C ARG A 20 -2.57 5.10 -10.55
N ASN A 21 -2.89 6.38 -10.66
CA ASN A 21 -1.96 7.47 -10.42
C ASN A 21 -0.78 7.58 -11.40
N SER A 22 -0.82 6.89 -12.51
CA SER A 22 0.32 6.81 -13.42
C SER A 22 0.82 8.15 -13.94
N LEU A 23 -0.10 9.11 -14.14
CA LEU A 23 0.27 10.46 -14.60
C LEU A 23 0.83 11.28 -13.44
N SER A 24 0.18 11.30 -12.27
CA SER A 24 0.69 12.01 -11.09
C SER A 24 2.11 11.55 -10.73
N VAL A 25 2.39 10.24 -10.81
CA VAL A 25 3.75 9.70 -10.58
C VAL A 25 4.74 10.23 -11.62
N LYS A 26 4.36 10.36 -12.90
CA LYS A 26 5.23 10.95 -13.93
C LYS A 26 5.54 12.42 -13.65
N PHE A 27 4.52 13.20 -13.24
CA PHE A 27 4.72 14.59 -12.83
C PHE A 27 5.62 14.70 -11.61
N TYR A 28 5.44 13.84 -10.60
CA TYR A 28 6.31 13.78 -9.44
C TYR A 28 7.75 13.45 -9.83
N LYS A 29 7.97 12.44 -10.67
CA LYS A 29 9.32 12.09 -11.17
C LYS A 29 9.99 13.25 -11.93
N LYS A 30 9.23 14.07 -12.63
CA LYS A 30 9.76 15.29 -13.24
C LYS A 30 10.03 16.36 -12.18
N ALA A 31 9.13 16.54 -11.22
CA ALA A 31 9.27 17.56 -10.16
C ALA A 31 10.52 17.35 -9.29
N ILE A 32 10.86 16.12 -8.94
CA ILE A 32 12.10 15.82 -8.17
C ILE A 32 13.38 16.22 -8.90
N THR A 33 13.33 16.38 -10.22
CA THR A 33 14.50 16.88 -10.99
C THR A 33 14.59 18.40 -11.04
N LEU A 34 13.61 19.13 -10.49
CA LEU A 34 13.50 20.58 -10.64
C LEU A 34 13.67 21.35 -9.34
N GLY A 35 13.45 20.73 -8.19
CA GLY A 35 13.54 21.43 -6.90
C GLY A 35 13.56 20.48 -5.70
N ASP A 36 13.41 21.05 -4.52
CA ASP A 36 13.55 20.30 -3.25
C ASP A 36 12.22 20.13 -2.50
N TYR A 37 11.18 20.84 -2.93
CA TYR A 37 9.84 20.71 -2.34
C TYR A 37 8.81 20.48 -3.42
N ILE A 38 7.86 19.61 -3.14
CA ILE A 38 6.74 19.30 -4.02
C ILE A 38 5.46 19.34 -3.21
N ALA A 39 4.49 20.14 -3.63
CA ALA A 39 3.18 20.25 -3.01
C ALA A 39 2.10 19.91 -4.04
N PHE A 40 1.50 18.72 -3.90
CA PHE A 40 0.54 18.20 -4.86
C PHE A 40 -0.82 17.90 -4.25
N ILE A 41 -1.88 18.19 -5.02
CA ILE A 41 -3.19 17.59 -4.80
C ILE A 41 -3.21 16.25 -5.52
N LEU A 42 -3.56 15.18 -4.79
CA LEU A 42 -3.49 13.80 -5.24
C LEU A 42 -4.77 13.05 -4.88
N PRO A 43 -5.06 11.91 -5.51
CA PRO A 43 -6.16 11.06 -5.06
C PRO A 43 -5.96 10.61 -3.61
N ILE A 44 -7.05 10.40 -2.88
CA ILE A 44 -7.03 10.00 -1.46
C ILE A 44 -6.20 8.72 -1.21
N SER A 45 -6.00 7.87 -2.20
CA SER A 45 -5.11 6.70 -2.09
C SER A 45 -3.64 7.06 -1.82
N GLN A 46 -3.29 8.34 -1.95
CA GLN A 46 -1.97 8.87 -1.63
C GLN A 46 -1.89 9.55 -0.26
N LEU A 47 -2.98 9.57 0.50
CA LEU A 47 -2.96 10.04 1.89
C LEU A 47 -2.02 9.17 2.71
N ASP A 48 -1.05 9.80 3.39
CA ASP A 48 -0.01 9.14 4.19
C ASP A 48 0.71 7.98 3.48
N ASN A 49 0.80 8.05 2.15
CA ASN A 49 1.28 6.96 1.32
C ASN A 49 2.53 7.35 0.51
N THR A 50 3.65 6.72 0.80
CA THR A 50 4.94 6.92 0.12
C THR A 50 5.32 5.82 -0.87
N LYS A 51 4.43 4.86 -1.17
CA LYS A 51 4.77 3.68 -2.00
C LYS A 51 5.10 3.99 -3.46
N GLN A 52 4.47 5.02 -4.02
CA GLN A 52 4.65 5.42 -5.41
C GLN A 52 5.54 6.65 -5.57
N MET A 53 5.54 7.52 -4.56
CA MET A 53 6.27 8.79 -4.51
C MET A 53 7.20 8.79 -3.29
N TYR A 54 8.19 7.92 -3.33
CA TYR A 54 9.03 7.56 -2.19
C TYR A 54 10.37 8.28 -2.15
N GLU A 55 10.81 8.88 -3.26
CA GLU A 55 12.14 9.46 -3.36
C GLU A 55 12.34 10.65 -2.43
N PHE A 56 11.28 11.41 -2.16
CA PHE A 56 11.25 12.49 -1.18
C PHE A 56 10.51 12.06 0.08
N ASP A 57 10.86 12.68 1.21
CA ASP A 57 10.15 12.50 2.46
C ASP A 57 8.78 13.16 2.38
N LEU A 58 7.74 12.44 2.74
CA LEU A 58 6.40 12.99 2.92
C LEU A 58 6.36 13.73 4.26
N ILE A 59 6.39 15.05 4.24
CA ILE A 59 6.45 15.88 5.45
C ILE A 59 5.10 16.42 5.89
N TYR A 60 4.10 16.36 5.01
CA TYR A 60 2.72 16.76 5.32
C TYR A 60 1.75 16.00 4.44
N SER A 61 0.65 15.56 5.05
CA SER A 61 -0.44 14.90 4.33
C SER A 61 -1.77 15.29 4.98
N LYS A 62 -2.76 15.70 4.16
CA LYS A 62 -4.07 16.14 4.64
C LYS A 62 -5.16 15.64 3.72
N ASP A 63 -6.20 15.02 4.29
CA ASP A 63 -7.44 14.73 3.60
C ASP A 63 -8.19 16.03 3.28
N LEU A 64 -8.52 16.25 2.01
CA LEU A 64 -9.29 17.40 1.54
C LEU A 64 -10.79 17.10 1.44
N GLY A 65 -11.20 15.86 1.71
CA GLY A 65 -12.57 15.41 1.52
C GLY A 65 -12.95 15.18 0.06
N ALA A 66 -14.21 14.84 -0.14
CA ALA A 66 -14.80 14.71 -1.47
C ALA A 66 -15.23 16.09 -1.98
N ASN A 67 -14.75 16.47 -3.15
CA ASN A 67 -15.06 17.73 -3.79
C ASN A 67 -15.51 17.49 -5.23
N LYS A 68 -16.42 18.31 -5.69
CA LYS A 68 -16.90 18.24 -7.07
C LYS A 68 -15.91 18.92 -8.01
N TYR A 69 -15.33 18.15 -8.91
CA TYR A 69 -14.47 18.66 -9.99
C TYR A 69 -15.21 18.47 -11.32
N SER A 70 -15.75 19.59 -11.88
CA SER A 70 -16.66 19.52 -13.02
C SER A 70 -17.86 18.62 -12.69
N ASP A 71 -18.02 17.51 -13.39
CA ASP A 71 -19.14 16.56 -13.22
C ASP A 71 -18.77 15.30 -12.40
N VAL A 72 -17.56 15.27 -11.82
CA VAL A 72 -17.06 14.11 -11.08
C VAL A 72 -16.74 14.47 -9.63
N ASP A 73 -17.28 13.72 -8.69
CA ASP A 73 -16.88 13.81 -7.29
C ASP A 73 -15.55 13.10 -7.08
N LEU A 74 -14.53 13.85 -6.66
CA LEU A 74 -13.20 13.34 -6.38
C LEU A 74 -12.85 13.53 -4.91
N HIS A 75 -12.45 12.45 -4.25
CA HIS A 75 -11.86 12.51 -2.92
C HIS A 75 -10.34 12.60 -3.06
N CYS A 76 -9.79 13.72 -2.59
CA CYS A 76 -8.38 14.07 -2.76
C CYS A 76 -7.69 14.26 -1.42
N CYS A 77 -6.37 14.23 -1.46
CA CYS A 77 -5.49 14.66 -0.38
C CYS A 77 -4.51 15.72 -0.89
N PHE A 78 -3.93 16.47 0.04
CA PHE A 78 -2.85 17.40 -0.22
C PHE A 78 -1.60 16.89 0.48
N ASN A 79 -0.55 16.63 -0.30
CA ASN A 79 0.71 16.12 0.20
C ASN A 79 1.84 17.10 -0.09
N ILE A 80 2.75 17.26 0.90
CA ILE A 80 3.99 17.99 0.72
C ILE A 80 5.16 17.03 0.92
N TYR A 81 6.05 17.02 -0.05
CA TYR A 81 7.26 16.21 -0.04
C TYR A 81 8.49 17.12 0.00
N LYS A 82 9.52 16.70 0.72
CA LYS A 82 10.80 17.38 0.83
C LYS A 82 11.94 16.44 0.42
N ARG A 83 12.91 16.95 -0.33
CA ARG A 83 14.14 16.21 -0.66
C ARG A 83 14.89 15.83 0.62
N PRO A 84 15.25 14.55 0.81
CA PRO A 84 16.10 14.13 1.91
C PRO A 84 17.50 14.73 1.81
N GLU A 85 18.15 14.96 2.95
CA GLU A 85 19.49 15.53 3.02
C GLU A 85 20.58 14.60 2.45
N ASN A 86 20.38 13.29 2.61
CA ASN A 86 21.36 12.25 2.24
C ASN A 86 21.11 11.63 0.86
N GLY A 87 20.43 12.35 -0.03
CA GLY A 87 20.07 11.86 -1.36
C GLY A 87 18.62 11.37 -1.42
N LEU A 88 18.25 10.81 -2.56
CA LEU A 88 16.87 10.29 -2.76
C LEU A 88 16.67 8.98 -2.00
N ASN A 89 15.49 8.81 -1.44
CA ASN A 89 15.13 7.56 -0.79
C ASN A 89 15.02 6.40 -1.79
N ASP A 90 15.40 5.22 -1.35
CA ASP A 90 15.19 3.98 -2.07
C ASP A 90 13.72 3.54 -2.02
N LYS A 91 13.34 2.79 -3.03
CA LYS A 91 12.00 2.21 -3.07
C LYS A 91 11.77 1.30 -1.87
N PRO A 92 10.70 1.53 -1.07
CA PRO A 92 10.37 0.67 0.06
C PRO A 92 10.24 -0.79 -0.37
N LYS A 93 10.94 -1.68 0.33
CA LYS A 93 10.82 -3.13 0.13
C LYS A 93 9.71 -3.67 1.00
N ALA A 94 8.96 -4.62 0.47
CA ALA A 94 7.99 -5.33 1.29
C ALA A 94 8.71 -6.04 2.45
N PRO A 95 8.14 -6.04 3.66
CA PRO A 95 8.76 -6.69 4.79
C PRO A 95 8.88 -8.21 4.57
N VAL A 96 9.91 -8.79 5.15
CA VAL A 96 10.08 -10.24 5.26
C VAL A 96 9.69 -10.64 6.67
N ILE A 97 8.72 -11.53 6.77
CA ILE A 97 8.24 -12.06 8.05
C ILE A 97 8.76 -13.49 8.18
N GLU A 98 9.65 -13.71 9.13
CA GLU A 98 10.21 -15.04 9.39
C GLU A 98 9.09 -16.02 9.75
N GLY A 99 9.10 -17.19 9.14
CA GLY A 99 8.07 -18.22 9.34
C GLY A 99 6.77 -17.98 8.55
N LEU A 100 6.67 -16.94 7.72
CA LEU A 100 5.52 -16.72 6.86
C LEU A 100 5.93 -16.72 5.38
N THR A 101 5.29 -17.57 4.62
CA THR A 101 5.36 -17.53 3.15
C THR A 101 4.03 -17.06 2.58
N VAL A 102 4.06 -16.01 1.75
CA VAL A 102 2.88 -15.53 1.01
C VAL A 102 3.15 -15.69 -0.46
N VAL A 103 2.27 -16.39 -1.17
CA VAL A 103 2.35 -16.60 -2.62
C VAL A 103 1.22 -15.83 -3.28
N GLU A 104 1.56 -15.02 -4.28
CA GLU A 104 0.60 -14.27 -5.08
C GLU A 104 0.40 -14.97 -6.43
N TYR A 105 -0.84 -15.29 -6.74
CA TYR A 105 -1.24 -15.78 -8.03
C TYR A 105 -2.11 -14.74 -8.74
N ARG A 106 -1.86 -14.55 -10.03
CA ARG A 106 -2.67 -13.70 -10.90
C ARG A 106 -3.34 -14.57 -11.94
N ARG A 107 -4.59 -14.29 -12.20
CA ARG A 107 -5.33 -14.97 -13.26
C ARG A 107 -4.63 -14.73 -14.59
N ASP A 108 -4.21 -15.79 -15.24
CA ASP A 108 -3.78 -15.78 -16.64
C ASP A 108 -4.93 -16.19 -17.58
N LYS A 109 -4.73 -16.02 -18.89
CA LYS A 109 -5.75 -16.33 -19.90
C LYS A 109 -6.10 -17.83 -19.95
N GLU A 110 -5.21 -18.69 -19.45
CA GLU A 110 -5.33 -20.14 -19.53
C GLU A 110 -5.80 -20.78 -18.23
N ASP A 111 -6.08 -19.98 -17.20
CA ASP A 111 -6.44 -20.47 -15.85
C ASP A 111 -5.42 -21.47 -15.26
N SER A 112 -4.19 -21.46 -15.80
CA SER A 112 -3.12 -22.41 -15.47
C SER A 112 -2.59 -22.27 -14.04
N TYR A 113 -2.85 -21.15 -13.39
CA TYR A 113 -2.38 -20.87 -12.03
C TYR A 113 -2.98 -21.81 -10.99
N ARG A 114 -4.20 -22.31 -11.20
CA ARG A 114 -4.88 -23.29 -10.31
C ARG A 114 -4.04 -24.54 -10.08
N LYS A 115 -3.32 -24.97 -11.11
CA LYS A 115 -2.42 -26.12 -11.04
C LYS A 115 -1.13 -25.85 -10.30
N LYS A 116 -0.84 -24.56 -10.00
CA LYS A 116 0.40 -24.10 -9.37
C LYS A 116 0.24 -23.84 -7.87
N VAL A 117 -1.00 -23.81 -7.36
CA VAL A 117 -1.24 -23.61 -5.93
C VAL A 117 -0.82 -24.89 -5.21
N LYS A 118 0.13 -24.75 -4.28
CA LYS A 118 0.57 -25.87 -3.44
C LYS A 118 -0.44 -26.07 -2.30
N ASP A 119 -0.65 -27.30 -1.92
CA ASP A 119 -1.42 -27.65 -0.72
C ASP A 119 -0.70 -27.17 0.56
N GLY A 120 -1.40 -27.16 1.68
CA GLY A 120 -0.84 -26.80 2.99
C GLY A 120 -0.91 -25.31 3.34
N TYR A 121 -1.59 -24.47 2.54
CA TYR A 121 -1.90 -23.11 2.99
C TYR A 121 -2.96 -23.13 4.10
N PHE A 122 -2.79 -22.27 5.10
CA PHE A 122 -3.77 -22.15 6.18
C PHE A 122 -4.85 -21.10 5.90
N HIS A 123 -4.58 -20.15 4.98
CA HIS A 123 -5.51 -19.08 4.63
C HIS A 123 -5.32 -18.63 3.18
N SER A 124 -6.39 -18.15 2.56
CA SER A 124 -6.32 -17.56 1.24
C SER A 124 -7.28 -16.37 1.08
N ILE A 125 -6.86 -15.38 0.30
CA ILE A 125 -7.60 -14.15 0.08
C ILE A 125 -7.67 -13.88 -1.41
N GLY A 126 -8.88 -13.69 -1.93
CA GLY A 126 -9.10 -13.21 -3.27
C GLY A 126 -9.35 -11.71 -3.31
N SER A 127 -8.81 -11.04 -4.29
CA SER A 127 -9.09 -9.64 -4.54
C SER A 127 -9.57 -9.40 -5.97
N TRP A 128 -10.66 -8.65 -6.10
CA TRP A 128 -11.32 -8.37 -7.36
C TRP A 128 -11.03 -6.95 -7.85
N GLY A 129 -10.95 -6.78 -9.17
CA GLY A 129 -10.72 -5.47 -9.77
C GLY A 129 -11.85 -4.45 -9.56
N ASN A 130 -13.02 -4.89 -9.12
CA ASN A 130 -14.17 -4.04 -8.79
C ASN A 130 -14.22 -3.57 -7.33
N GLY A 131 -13.17 -3.79 -6.55
CA GLY A 131 -13.10 -3.34 -5.17
C GLY A 131 -13.47 -4.35 -4.10
N SER A 132 -13.66 -5.61 -4.46
CA SER A 132 -13.95 -6.66 -3.49
C SER A 132 -12.67 -7.32 -2.99
N VAL A 133 -12.56 -7.48 -1.67
CA VAL A 133 -11.56 -8.32 -1.00
C VAL A 133 -12.32 -9.28 -0.09
N GLY A 134 -11.94 -10.53 -0.08
CA GLY A 134 -12.57 -11.52 0.78
C GLY A 134 -11.82 -12.83 0.83
N ILE A 135 -12.24 -13.71 1.74
CA ILE A 135 -11.71 -15.05 1.82
C ILE A 135 -12.01 -15.78 0.50
N THR A 136 -10.97 -16.34 -0.09
CA THR A 136 -11.11 -17.10 -1.32
C THR A 136 -11.84 -18.42 -1.00
N PRO A 137 -13.03 -18.67 -1.57
CA PRO A 137 -13.63 -19.99 -1.48
C PRO A 137 -12.75 -21.02 -2.18
N LYS A 138 -12.89 -22.29 -1.82
CA LYS A 138 -12.13 -23.41 -2.44
C LYS A 138 -12.20 -23.45 -3.97
N HIS A 139 -13.11 -22.71 -4.57
CA HIS A 139 -13.27 -22.56 -6.02
C HIS A 139 -12.55 -21.31 -6.51
N ILE A 140 -11.33 -21.48 -6.79
CA ILE A 140 -10.42 -20.55 -7.43
C ILE A 140 -10.94 -20.21 -8.85
N GLY A 141 -10.95 -18.96 -9.25
CA GLY A 141 -11.26 -18.59 -10.63
C GLY A 141 -12.12 -17.35 -10.81
N TYR A 142 -12.68 -16.83 -9.74
CA TYR A 142 -13.49 -15.61 -9.80
C TYR A 142 -12.67 -14.33 -9.54
N TYR A 143 -11.48 -14.45 -8.94
CA TYR A 143 -10.67 -13.32 -8.53
C TYR A 143 -9.54 -13.05 -9.53
N SER A 144 -9.21 -11.77 -9.72
CA SER A 144 -8.12 -11.37 -10.61
C SER A 144 -6.74 -11.58 -9.98
N MET A 145 -6.69 -11.68 -8.66
CA MET A 145 -5.50 -11.93 -7.87
C MET A 145 -5.86 -12.64 -6.59
N GLU A 146 -5.06 -13.60 -6.20
CA GLU A 146 -5.23 -14.40 -4.98
C GLU A 146 -3.91 -14.49 -4.23
N LEU A 147 -3.99 -14.39 -2.89
CA LEU A 147 -2.87 -14.62 -1.99
C LEU A 147 -3.12 -15.91 -1.21
N TYR A 148 -2.09 -16.72 -1.07
CA TYR A 148 -2.07 -17.93 -0.26
C TYR A 148 -1.01 -17.81 0.82
N PHE A 149 -1.38 -18.15 2.06
CA PHE A 149 -0.56 -17.95 3.26
C PHE A 149 -0.16 -19.31 3.83
N TYR A 150 1.13 -19.50 4.03
CA TYR A 150 1.74 -20.73 4.56
C TYR A 150 2.56 -20.37 5.80
N SER A 151 2.32 -21.07 6.90
CA SER A 151 3.10 -20.95 8.14
C SER A 151 2.82 -22.15 9.04
N ASP A 152 3.84 -22.57 9.77
CA ASP A 152 3.71 -23.53 10.87
C ASP A 152 3.70 -22.79 12.24
N ASN A 153 3.84 -21.47 12.24
CA ASN A 153 3.86 -20.65 13.44
C ASN A 153 2.44 -20.23 13.83
N GLN A 154 1.90 -20.79 14.90
CA GLN A 154 0.54 -20.53 15.36
C GLN A 154 0.27 -19.04 15.61
N LYS A 155 1.24 -18.31 16.18
CA LYS A 155 1.08 -16.87 16.42
C LYS A 155 0.87 -16.07 15.12
N ILE A 156 1.57 -16.43 14.05
CA ILE A 156 1.39 -15.82 12.72
C ILE A 156 0.03 -16.18 12.16
N ILE A 157 -0.37 -17.44 12.28
CA ILE A 157 -1.67 -17.95 11.84
C ILE A 157 -2.78 -17.14 12.53
N ASP A 158 -2.74 -17.03 13.85
CA ASP A 158 -3.74 -16.32 14.64
C ASP A 158 -3.84 -14.84 14.23
N VAL A 159 -2.70 -14.17 14.02
CA VAL A 159 -2.68 -12.78 13.55
C VAL A 159 -3.31 -12.66 12.17
N VAL A 160 -2.92 -13.48 11.20
CA VAL A 160 -3.47 -13.43 9.83
C VAL A 160 -4.97 -13.69 9.82
N MET A 161 -5.44 -14.64 10.65
CA MET A 161 -6.85 -15.01 10.77
C MET A 161 -7.68 -13.93 11.48
N SER A 162 -7.08 -13.11 12.34
CA SER A 162 -7.77 -12.02 13.06
C SER A 162 -7.96 -10.75 12.22
N ILE A 163 -7.30 -10.63 11.07
CA ILE A 163 -7.35 -9.42 10.25
C ILE A 163 -8.68 -9.36 9.47
N ASP A 164 -9.43 -8.26 9.63
CA ASP A 164 -10.49 -7.92 8.68
C ASP A 164 -9.87 -7.28 7.43
N TRP A 165 -9.60 -8.11 6.44
CA TRP A 165 -8.95 -7.68 5.21
C TRP A 165 -9.75 -6.67 4.38
N ARG A 166 -11.07 -6.57 4.60
CA ARG A 166 -11.91 -5.60 3.90
C ARG A 166 -11.71 -4.20 4.46
N ASP A 167 -11.57 -4.11 5.77
CA ASP A 167 -11.37 -2.83 6.45
C ASP A 167 -9.94 -2.31 6.31
N GLU A 168 -8.96 -3.21 6.24
CA GLU A 168 -7.54 -2.81 6.08
C GLU A 168 -7.22 -2.31 4.67
N VAL A 169 -7.98 -2.70 3.65
CA VAL A 169 -7.74 -2.26 2.27
C VAL A 169 -8.53 -1.01 1.96
N LYS A 170 -7.99 0.13 2.36
CA LYS A 170 -8.54 1.45 2.03
C LYS A 170 -8.12 1.85 0.61
N SER A 171 -8.99 1.69 -0.36
CA SER A 171 -8.75 2.14 -1.74
C SER A 171 -10.05 2.56 -2.41
N ILE A 172 -10.02 3.67 -3.15
CA ILE A 172 -11.18 4.20 -3.87
C ILE A 172 -11.43 3.47 -5.19
N SER A 173 -10.39 3.01 -5.84
CA SER A 173 -10.50 2.35 -7.14
C SER A 173 -10.04 0.91 -7.09
N GLY A 174 -10.99 0.00 -6.89
CA GLY A 174 -10.73 -1.42 -6.96
C GLY A 174 -9.79 -1.91 -5.84
N LYS A 175 -10.35 -2.38 -4.75
CA LYS A 175 -9.62 -2.92 -3.61
C LYS A 175 -8.81 -4.14 -4.04
N LYS A 176 -7.58 -3.93 -4.47
CA LYS A 176 -6.61 -5.01 -4.67
C LYS A 176 -5.72 -5.11 -3.45
N LEU A 177 -5.52 -6.33 -2.97
CA LEU A 177 -4.58 -6.63 -1.90
C LEU A 177 -3.31 -7.26 -2.50
N PRO A 178 -2.31 -6.48 -2.92
CA PRO A 178 -1.05 -7.03 -3.38
C PRO A 178 -0.27 -7.64 -2.20
N LYS A 179 0.57 -8.64 -2.48
CA LYS A 179 1.42 -9.33 -1.51
C LYS A 179 2.18 -8.37 -0.57
N GLY A 180 2.77 -7.30 -1.12
CA GLY A 180 3.52 -6.33 -0.32
C GLY A 180 2.65 -5.64 0.73
N LEU A 181 1.43 -5.20 0.37
CA LEU A 181 0.49 -4.59 1.30
C LEU A 181 0.04 -5.59 2.37
N ALA A 182 -0.24 -6.84 1.99
CA ALA A 182 -0.61 -7.87 2.96
C ALA A 182 0.50 -8.10 4.00
N LEU A 183 1.76 -8.17 3.56
CA LEU A 183 2.91 -8.32 4.46
C LEU A 183 3.10 -7.12 5.39
N GLU A 184 2.88 -5.88 4.91
CA GLU A 184 2.95 -4.67 5.75
C GLU A 184 1.87 -4.67 6.84
N ILE A 185 0.63 -5.03 6.49
CA ILE A 185 -0.48 -5.13 7.44
C ILE A 185 -0.16 -6.17 8.51
N ILE A 186 0.27 -7.36 8.11
CA ILE A 186 0.64 -8.43 9.05
C ILE A 186 1.80 -7.99 9.97
N GLN A 187 2.84 -7.39 9.40
CA GLN A 187 4.00 -6.90 10.19
C GLN A 187 3.57 -5.85 11.22
N SER A 188 2.69 -4.94 10.86
CA SER A 188 2.13 -3.92 11.77
C SER A 188 1.39 -4.58 12.93
N LYS A 189 0.49 -5.54 12.66
CA LYS A 189 -0.27 -6.25 13.69
C LYS A 189 0.65 -7.06 14.62
N LEU A 190 1.66 -7.75 14.06
CA LEU A 190 2.66 -8.48 14.86
C LEU A 190 3.49 -7.55 15.75
N SER A 191 3.80 -6.35 15.30
CA SER A 191 4.55 -5.35 16.07
C SER A 191 3.73 -4.77 17.22
N THR A 192 2.43 -4.55 17.02
CA THR A 192 1.50 -4.09 18.07
C THR A 192 1.44 -5.12 19.20
N ILE A 193 1.28 -6.40 18.90
CA ILE A 193 1.26 -7.48 19.90
C ILE A 193 2.58 -7.54 20.68
N LYS A 194 3.73 -7.34 20.02
CA LYS A 194 5.03 -7.27 20.71
C LYS A 194 5.13 -6.04 21.63
N GLY A 195 4.54 -4.91 21.26
CA GLY A 195 4.47 -3.70 22.07
C GLY A 195 3.64 -3.90 23.35
N GLU A 196 2.47 -4.50 23.23
CA GLU A 196 1.57 -4.79 24.36
C GLU A 196 2.23 -5.74 25.39
N ILE A 197 2.97 -6.77 24.93
CA ILE A 197 3.71 -7.67 25.81
C ILE A 197 4.83 -6.92 26.56
N LYS A 198 5.50 -5.94 25.97
CA LYS A 198 6.52 -5.14 26.67
C LYS A 198 5.94 -4.26 27.77
N TRP A 199 4.75 -3.71 27.61
CA TRP A 199 4.10 -2.89 28.63
C TRP A 199 3.58 -3.72 29.81
N ASN A 200 3.13 -4.95 29.57
CA ASN A 200 2.66 -5.86 30.63
C ASN A 200 3.78 -6.45 31.50
N LEU A 201 5.02 -6.43 31.04
CA LEU A 201 6.16 -6.93 31.83
C LEU A 201 6.77 -5.92 32.80
N ASN A 202 6.35 -4.64 32.76
CA ASN A 202 6.88 -3.57 33.61
C ASN A 202 5.93 -3.11 34.74
N MET A 203 4.78 -3.76 34.94
CA MET A 203 3.97 -3.53 36.13
C MET A 203 4.30 -4.57 37.23
N VAL A 204 5.41 -4.37 37.91
CA VAL A 204 5.58 -4.90 39.25
C VAL A 204 5.03 -3.86 40.20
N ILE A 205 3.84 -4.12 40.76
CA ILE A 205 3.24 -3.31 41.84
C ILE A 205 3.94 -3.73 43.14
N TRP A 206 4.52 -2.76 43.84
CA TRP A 206 4.93 -2.88 45.24
C TRP A 206 3.73 -2.59 46.13
#